data_701c8e6a8010cb20fc122a8164e66b05
#
_entry.id   701c8e6a8010cb20fc122a8164e66b05
#
_cell.length_a   1.000
_cell.length_b   1.000
_cell.length_c   1.000
_cell.angle_alpha   90.00
_cell.angle_beta   90.00
_cell.angle_gamma   90.00
#
_symmetry.space_group_name_H-M   'P 1'
#
loop_
_entity.id
_entity.type
_entity.pdbx_description
1 polymer ?
#
loop_
_entity_poly.entity_id
_entity_poly.type
_entity_poly.pdbx_seq_one_letter_code
_entity_poly.pdbx_strand_id
1 'polypeptide(L)'
;MPDTTTTRDSKEVRDYIRTIADFPHEGILFRDVTTLFADPRGFRMAVDQMIHAWAGQQIDRVVGLEARGFILGGAIAHQLSLGFVPIRKKGKLP
;
A
#
# COMPACT_ATOMS: atom_id res chain seq x y z
N MET A 1 10.28 -9.53 -28.74
CA MET A 1 10.19 -8.80 -28.69
C MET A 1 9.47 -8.12 -27.77
N PRO A 2 8.91 -8.42 -27.11
CA PRO A 2 8.21 -7.82 -26.08
C PRO A 2 9.01 -7.10 -25.09
N ASP A 3 10.26 -7.20 -25.17
CA ASP A 3 11.06 -6.66 -24.12
C ASP A 3 11.00 -5.18 -23.99
N THR A 4 10.83 -4.47 -25.08
CA THR A 4 10.77 -3.03 -25.00
C THR A 4 9.58 -2.56 -24.20
N THR A 5 8.45 -3.17 -24.44
CA THR A 5 7.24 -2.82 -23.73
C THR A 5 7.36 -3.18 -22.27
N THR A 6 7.90 -4.36 -22.03
CA THR A 6 8.07 -4.82 -20.66
C THR A 6 8.98 -3.89 -19.89
N THR A 7 10.04 -3.43 -20.50
CA THR A 7 10.98 -2.54 -19.85
C THR A 7 10.33 -1.23 -19.46
N ARG A 8 9.51 -0.67 -20.36
CA ARG A 8 8.85 0.57 -20.07
C ARG A 8 7.81 0.46 -18.97
N ASP A 9 7.16 -0.69 -18.89
CA ASP A 9 6.10 -0.90 -17.92
C ASP A 9 6.56 -1.68 -16.71
N SER A 10 7.86 -1.76 -16.51
CA SER A 10 8.40 -2.63 -15.47
C SER A 10 8.62 -1.94 -14.13
N LYS A 11 7.96 -0.83 -13.88
CA LYS A 11 8.02 -0.17 -12.58
C LYS A 11 7.47 -1.09 -11.50
N GLU A 12 8.13 -1.05 -10.36
CA GLU A 12 7.70 -1.80 -9.19
C GLU A 12 7.12 -0.84 -8.17
N VAL A 13 6.49 -1.38 -7.15
CA VAL A 13 5.88 -0.57 -6.10
C VAL A 13 6.88 0.43 -5.53
N ARG A 14 8.10 -0.02 -5.27
CA ARG A 14 9.11 0.87 -4.68
C ARG A 14 9.43 2.07 -5.57
N ASP A 15 9.24 1.95 -6.88
CA ASP A 15 9.54 3.04 -7.80
C ASP A 15 8.54 4.19 -7.68
N TYR A 16 7.41 3.95 -7.03
CA TYR A 16 6.41 4.98 -6.80
C TYR A 16 6.57 5.64 -5.44
N ILE A 17 7.49 5.14 -4.62
CA ILE A 17 7.71 5.66 -3.27
C ILE A 17 8.84 6.67 -3.31
N ARG A 18 8.57 7.87 -2.83
CA ARG A 18 9.56 8.93 -2.82
C ARG A 18 10.39 8.85 -1.55
N THR A 19 11.70 9.10 -1.71
CA THR A 19 12.58 9.18 -0.56
C THR A 19 12.95 10.63 -0.33
N ILE A 20 12.77 11.09 0.89
CA ILE A 20 13.11 12.45 1.29
C ILE A 20 14.24 12.33 2.31
N ALA A 21 15.38 12.93 1.98
CA ALA A 21 16.51 12.90 2.88
C ALA A 21 16.32 13.91 4.02
N ASP A 22 16.89 13.58 5.15
CA ASP A 22 16.95 14.47 6.32
C ASP A 22 15.56 14.93 6.79
N PHE A 23 14.64 14.01 6.86
CA PHE A 23 13.31 14.27 7.37
C PHE A 23 12.91 13.15 8.34
N PRO A 24 12.39 13.44 9.52
CA PRO A 24 12.15 14.80 10.06
C PRO A 24 13.40 15.49 10.57
N HIS A 25 14.53 14.79 10.61
CA HIS A 25 15.80 15.42 10.97
C HIS A 25 16.92 14.86 10.13
N GLU A 26 18.06 15.51 10.28
CA GLU A 26 19.27 15.14 9.56
C GLU A 26 19.61 13.68 9.82
N GLY A 27 20.03 12.98 8.79
CA GLY A 27 20.41 11.58 8.89
C GLY A 27 19.29 10.57 8.72
N ILE A 28 18.07 11.02 8.64
CA ILE A 28 16.91 10.15 8.49
C ILE A 28 16.43 10.18 7.05
N LEU A 29 16.20 9.01 6.48
CA LEU A 29 15.58 8.90 5.15
C LEU A 29 14.11 8.60 5.34
N PHE A 30 13.28 9.51 4.89
CA PHE A 30 11.84 9.34 5.00
C PHE A 30 11.30 8.73 3.72
N ARG A 31 10.56 7.65 3.84
CA ARG A 31 9.91 6.99 2.69
C ARG A 31 8.49 7.48 2.61
N ASP A 32 8.21 8.27 1.58
CA ASP A 32 6.90 8.87 1.42
C ASP A 32 6.06 8.03 0.47
N VAL A 33 5.00 7.43 1.02
CA VAL A 33 4.11 6.56 0.23
C VAL A 33 2.94 7.31 -0.36
N THR A 34 2.82 8.62 -0.12
CA THR A 34 1.70 9.36 -0.70
C THR A 34 1.78 9.39 -2.21
N THR A 35 2.99 9.39 -2.76
CA THR A 35 3.17 9.35 -4.20
C THR A 35 2.73 8.01 -4.79
N LEU A 36 2.89 6.93 -4.03
CA LEU A 36 2.40 5.62 -4.42
C LEU A 36 0.88 5.60 -4.44
N PHE A 37 0.27 6.12 -3.37
CA PHE A 37 -1.18 6.12 -3.24
C PHE A 37 -1.85 7.02 -4.28
N ALA A 38 -1.19 8.09 -4.67
CA ALA A 38 -1.75 9.04 -5.63
C ALA A 38 -1.66 8.53 -7.07
N ASP A 39 -0.82 7.56 -7.33
CA ASP A 39 -0.64 7.06 -8.68
C ASP A 39 -1.54 5.84 -8.89
N PRO A 40 -2.43 5.88 -9.89
CA PRO A 40 -3.39 4.78 -10.06
C PRO A 40 -2.72 3.44 -10.36
N ARG A 41 -1.61 3.43 -11.07
CA ARG A 41 -0.90 2.17 -11.34
C ARG A 41 -0.17 1.69 -10.10
N GLY A 42 0.48 2.61 -9.40
CA GLY A 42 1.22 2.26 -8.19
C GLY A 42 0.29 1.75 -7.10
N PHE A 43 -0.81 2.43 -6.89
CA PHE A 43 -1.77 2.03 -5.87
C PHE A 43 -2.37 0.66 -6.19
N ARG A 44 -2.78 0.48 -7.44
CA ARG A 44 -3.34 -0.80 -7.86
C ARG A 44 -2.33 -1.92 -7.69
N MET A 45 -1.09 -1.67 -8.07
CA MET A 45 -0.03 -2.66 -7.96
C MET A 45 0.20 -3.05 -6.50
N ALA A 46 0.21 -2.07 -5.59
CA ALA A 46 0.41 -2.34 -4.17
C ALA A 46 -0.71 -3.21 -3.62
N VAL A 47 -1.95 -2.88 -3.94
CA VAL A 47 -3.12 -3.65 -3.49
C VAL A 47 -3.05 -5.07 -4.05
N ASP A 48 -2.80 -5.18 -5.35
CA ASP A 48 -2.77 -6.49 -6.00
C ASP A 48 -1.67 -7.38 -5.44
N GLN A 49 -0.49 -6.82 -5.17
CA GLN A 49 0.60 -7.60 -4.61
C GLN A 49 0.29 -8.10 -3.21
N MET A 50 -0.35 -7.27 -2.40
CA MET A 50 -0.72 -7.70 -1.06
C MET A 50 -1.77 -8.80 -1.09
N ILE A 51 -2.74 -8.68 -1.98
CA ILE A 51 -3.75 -9.72 -2.14
C ILE A 51 -3.12 -11.01 -2.65
N HIS A 52 -2.25 -10.89 -3.64
CA HIS A 52 -1.61 -12.05 -4.24
C HIS A 52 -0.78 -12.84 -3.23
N ALA A 53 -0.15 -12.15 -2.30
CA ALA A 53 0.66 -12.80 -1.27
C ALA A 53 -0.16 -13.76 -0.42
N TRP A 54 -1.47 -13.56 -0.36
CA TRP A 54 -2.37 -14.40 0.44
C TRP A 54 -3.29 -15.25 -0.42
N ALA A 55 -2.96 -15.39 -1.70
CA ALA A 55 -3.79 -16.19 -2.62
C ALA A 55 -3.90 -17.62 -2.11
N GLY A 56 -5.10 -18.15 -2.16
CA GLY A 56 -5.34 -19.51 -1.70
C GLY A 56 -5.57 -19.63 -0.20
N GLN A 57 -5.38 -18.53 0.54
CA GLN A 57 -5.64 -18.53 1.97
C GLN A 57 -7.07 -18.08 2.21
N GLN A 58 -7.68 -18.59 3.25
CA GLN A 58 -8.99 -18.11 3.64
C GLN A 58 -8.81 -16.93 4.55
N ILE A 59 -9.39 -15.79 4.16
CA ILE A 59 -9.30 -14.55 4.93
C ILE A 59 -10.69 -14.16 5.34
N ASP A 60 -10.89 -13.94 6.63
CA ASP A 60 -12.19 -13.57 7.15
C ASP A 60 -12.34 -12.08 7.39
N ARG A 61 -11.26 -11.40 7.66
CA ARG A 61 -11.30 -9.97 7.96
C ARG A 61 -10.02 -9.31 7.51
N VAL A 62 -10.11 -8.03 7.25
CA VAL A 62 -8.95 -7.20 6.97
C VAL A 62 -8.85 -6.18 8.10
N VAL A 63 -7.67 -6.07 8.66
CA VAL A 63 -7.41 -5.16 9.78
C VAL A 63 -6.31 -4.21 9.36
N GLY A 64 -6.46 -2.95 9.68
CA GLY A 64 -5.44 -1.96 9.35
C GLY A 64 -5.16 -1.01 10.49
N LEU A 65 -3.89 -0.62 10.58
CA LEU A 65 -3.45 0.38 11.55
C LEU A 65 -3.51 1.76 10.88
N GLU A 66 -3.79 2.78 11.71
CA GLU A 66 -3.82 4.13 11.16
C GLU A 66 -2.41 4.57 10.78
N ALA A 67 -2.25 5.40 9.80
CA ALA A 67 -3.38 5.83 8.97
C ALA A 67 -3.26 5.20 7.60
N ARG A 68 -2.05 4.86 7.19
CA ARG A 68 -1.79 4.29 5.87
C ARG A 68 -2.44 2.93 5.72
N GLY A 69 -2.50 2.18 6.81
CA GLY A 69 -3.16 0.88 6.81
C GLY A 69 -4.64 0.98 6.54
N PHE A 70 -5.26 2.11 6.84
CA PHE A 70 -6.68 2.31 6.52
C PHE A 70 -6.89 2.40 5.02
N ILE A 71 -5.97 3.06 4.32
CA ILE A 71 -6.09 3.26 2.88
C ILE A 71 -5.92 1.92 2.15
N LEU A 72 -4.83 1.23 2.41
CA LEU A 72 -4.56 -0.05 1.77
C LEU A 72 -5.54 -1.11 2.23
N GLY A 73 -5.82 -1.15 3.54
CA GLY A 73 -6.71 -2.14 4.10
C GLY A 73 -8.12 -2.00 3.57
N GLY A 74 -8.59 -0.76 3.43
CA GLY A 74 -9.92 -0.52 2.86
C GLY A 74 -10.02 -1.01 1.44
N ALA A 75 -8.99 -0.73 0.63
CA ALA A 75 -8.98 -1.18 -0.75
C ALA A 75 -8.94 -2.70 -0.85
N ILE A 76 -8.12 -3.33 -0.02
CA ILE A 76 -8.00 -4.79 0.00
C ILE A 76 -9.31 -5.43 0.43
N ALA A 77 -9.92 -4.91 1.49
CA ALA A 77 -11.18 -5.44 1.99
C ALA A 77 -12.27 -5.35 0.93
N HIS A 78 -12.34 -4.21 0.25
CA HIS A 78 -13.31 -4.02 -0.80
C HIS A 78 -13.10 -5.04 -1.93
N GLN A 79 -11.85 -5.22 -2.33
CA GLN A 79 -11.51 -6.13 -3.41
C GLN A 79 -11.87 -7.57 -3.06
N LEU A 80 -11.72 -7.95 -1.80
CA LEU A 80 -12.00 -9.31 -1.33
C LEU A 80 -13.43 -9.48 -0.86
N SER A 81 -14.25 -8.42 -0.90
CA SER A 81 -15.63 -8.43 -0.41
C SER A 81 -15.69 -8.79 1.06
N LEU A 82 -14.77 -8.21 1.84
CA LEU A 82 -14.72 -8.42 3.28
C LEU A 82 -14.90 -7.08 3.99
N GLY A 83 -15.19 -7.15 5.27
CA GLY A 83 -15.24 -5.96 6.08
C GLY A 83 -13.84 -5.52 6.48
N PHE A 84 -13.73 -4.29 6.94
CA PHE A 84 -12.47 -3.72 7.38
C PHE A 84 -12.58 -3.31 8.85
N VAL A 85 -11.58 -3.66 9.63
CA VAL A 85 -11.52 -3.31 11.05
C VAL A 85 -10.37 -2.35 11.28
N PRO A 86 -10.66 -1.10 11.63
CA PRO A 86 -9.59 -0.14 11.91
C PRO A 86 -9.07 -0.34 13.33
N ILE A 87 -7.76 -0.20 13.48
CA ILE A 87 -7.12 -0.22 14.79
C ILE A 87 -6.43 1.11 14.97
N ARG A 88 -6.76 1.81 16.03
CA ARG A 88 -6.22 3.12 16.32
C ARG A 88 -5.69 3.16 17.74
N LYS A 89 -4.94 4.20 18.04
CA LYS A 89 -4.46 4.41 19.41
C LYS A 89 -5.63 4.57 20.37
N LYS A 90 -5.40 4.16 21.61
CA LYS A 90 -6.39 4.30 22.65
C LYS A 90 -6.92 5.74 22.68
N GLY A 91 -8.23 5.86 22.78
CA GLY A 91 -8.88 7.16 22.86
C GLY A 91 -9.26 7.77 21.51
N LYS A 92 -8.85 7.14 20.41
CA LYS A 92 -9.18 7.66 19.07
C LYS A 92 -10.48 7.10 18.53
N LEU A 93 -11.00 6.05 19.12
CA LEU A 93 -12.28 5.46 18.76
C LEU A 93 -13.15 5.38 20.00
N PRO A 94 -14.48 5.39 19.84
CA PRO A 94 -15.38 5.26 20.98
C PRO A 94 -15.23 3.92 21.67
#